data_5f36e0fe99c00b9ddf652d0bdb440c33
#
_entry.id   5f36e0fe99c00b9ddf652d0bdb440c33
#
_cell.length_a   1.000
_cell.length_b   1.000
_cell.length_c   1.000
_cell.angle_alpha   90.00
_cell.angle_beta   90.00
_cell.angle_gamma   90.00
#
_symmetry.space_group_name_H-M   'P 1'
#
loop_
_entity.id
_entity.type
_entity.pdbx_description
1 polymer ?
#
loop_
_entity_poly.entity_id
_entity_poly.type
_entity_poly.pdbx_seq_one_letter_code
_entity_poly.pdbx_strand_id
1 'polypeptide(L)'
;LIQLLRSLTPEDWQRPTLAGAWTVKDIAGHLLDGNLRSLSMLRDGYFGDPPDSTENYRDLVGYLNQLNADWVRAYRRISPAVLLDELERSGREYCAYMESLDPFATALFSVAWAGESESANWFHIAREYTEKWHHQQQIRRAVDREALLYSKEFYFPYLDTSMRALPHHYSTLSTAPGTCIQFTIQGAGGGDWFLIWDAKKWNLTMEPQAHVDTQLIVPETVAWRIFTKGIDKKPAIETSEIIGKTALAEPFFDMLAVMA
;
A
#
# COMPACT_ATOMS: atom_id res chain seq x y z
N LEU A 1 6.10 14.92 0.23
CA LEU A 1 5.99 14.80 -1.21
C LEU A 1 6.22 16.14 -1.92
N ILE A 2 5.40 17.17 -1.67
CA ILE A 2 5.45 18.46 -2.37
C ILE A 2 6.87 19.09 -2.37
N GLN A 3 7.56 19.09 -1.24
CA GLN A 3 8.95 19.59 -1.14
C GLN A 3 9.91 18.81 -2.04
N LEU A 4 9.75 17.48 -2.14
CA LEU A 4 10.55 16.66 -3.05
C LEU A 4 10.27 17.07 -4.49
N LEU A 5 9.00 17.08 -4.91
CA LEU A 5 8.62 17.40 -6.29
C LEU A 5 9.08 18.80 -6.73
N ARG A 6 9.06 19.80 -5.83
CA ARG A 6 9.59 21.14 -6.09
C ARG A 6 11.09 21.18 -6.34
N SER A 7 11.84 20.20 -5.83
CA SER A 7 13.30 20.12 -5.96
C SER A 7 13.78 19.32 -7.17
N LEU A 8 12.85 18.74 -7.96
CA LEU A 8 13.19 17.89 -9.10
C LEU A 8 13.59 18.71 -10.33
N THR A 9 14.59 18.21 -11.07
CA THR A 9 14.96 18.74 -12.38
C THR A 9 13.95 18.27 -13.45
N PRO A 10 13.94 18.90 -14.64
CA PRO A 10 13.13 18.42 -15.76
C PRO A 10 13.39 16.95 -16.11
N GLU A 11 14.64 16.49 -15.98
CA GLU A 11 15.08 15.11 -16.24
C GLU A 11 14.53 14.17 -15.17
N ASP A 12 14.53 14.56 -13.88
CA ASP A 12 14.00 13.74 -12.79
C ASP A 12 12.51 13.43 -12.99
N TRP A 13 11.73 14.39 -13.52
CA TRP A 13 10.32 14.18 -13.81
C TRP A 13 10.05 13.10 -14.85
N GLN A 14 11.02 12.79 -15.70
CA GLN A 14 10.93 11.79 -16.76
C GLN A 14 11.53 10.43 -16.37
N ARG A 15 12.14 10.32 -15.18
CA ARG A 15 12.73 9.05 -14.75
C ARG A 15 11.68 7.96 -14.65
N PRO A 16 11.98 6.74 -15.14
CA PRO A 16 11.10 5.58 -14.98
C PRO A 16 11.00 5.18 -13.52
N THR A 17 9.87 4.57 -13.15
CA THR A 17 9.61 4.12 -11.79
C THR A 17 9.35 2.61 -11.74
N LEU A 18 9.13 2.05 -10.54
CA LEU A 18 8.69 0.66 -10.37
C LEU A 18 7.23 0.42 -10.77
N ALA A 19 6.45 1.47 -11.06
CA ALA A 19 5.06 1.35 -11.48
C ALA A 19 4.92 1.09 -12.99
N GLY A 20 5.52 0.03 -13.49
CA GLY A 20 5.44 -0.37 -14.89
C GLY A 20 5.98 0.69 -15.84
N ALA A 21 5.14 1.21 -16.75
CA ALA A 21 5.53 2.22 -17.74
C ALA A 21 5.41 3.67 -17.23
N TRP A 22 5.19 3.89 -15.95
CA TRP A 22 4.97 5.22 -15.38
C TRP A 22 6.29 5.89 -14.99
N THR A 23 6.40 7.17 -15.36
CA THR A 23 7.47 8.07 -14.92
C THR A 23 7.10 8.70 -13.57
N VAL A 24 8.05 9.43 -12.97
CA VAL A 24 7.81 10.26 -11.78
C VAL A 24 6.63 11.19 -11.98
N LYS A 25 6.53 11.82 -13.16
CA LYS A 25 5.41 12.70 -13.51
C LYS A 25 4.07 11.95 -13.57
N ASP A 26 4.06 10.76 -14.12
CA ASP A 26 2.85 9.94 -14.24
C ASP A 26 2.32 9.55 -12.85
N ILE A 27 3.21 9.14 -11.92
CA ILE A 27 2.81 8.86 -10.54
C ILE A 27 2.30 10.11 -9.81
N ALA A 28 2.94 11.26 -9.98
CA ALA A 28 2.44 12.51 -9.39
C ALA A 28 1.04 12.88 -9.94
N GLY A 29 0.80 12.64 -11.24
CA GLY A 29 -0.52 12.79 -11.86
C GLY A 29 -1.55 11.82 -11.28
N HIS A 30 -1.18 10.56 -11.07
CA HIS A 30 -2.03 9.56 -10.42
C HIS A 30 -2.39 9.93 -8.98
N LEU A 31 -1.44 10.45 -8.20
CA LEU A 31 -1.71 10.93 -6.85
C LEU A 31 -2.68 12.12 -6.82
N LEU A 32 -2.64 12.99 -7.83
CA LEU A 32 -3.63 14.05 -8.00
C LEU A 32 -5.01 13.50 -8.30
N ASP A 33 -5.12 12.52 -9.21
CA ASP A 33 -6.38 11.82 -9.49
C ASP A 33 -7.00 11.23 -8.22
N GLY A 34 -6.18 10.52 -7.43
CA GLY A 34 -6.60 9.95 -6.14
C GLY A 34 -7.20 11.00 -5.20
N ASN A 35 -6.59 12.20 -5.09
CA ASN A 35 -7.15 13.29 -4.29
C ASN A 35 -8.51 13.76 -4.84
N LEU A 36 -8.59 14.02 -6.14
CA LEU A 36 -9.80 14.59 -6.77
C LEU A 36 -10.95 13.57 -6.77
N ARG A 37 -10.70 12.32 -7.11
CA ARG A 37 -11.72 11.26 -7.06
C ARG A 37 -12.22 11.02 -5.64
N SER A 38 -11.33 10.96 -4.66
CA SER A 38 -11.73 10.79 -3.26
C SER A 38 -12.60 11.95 -2.79
N LEU A 39 -12.24 13.18 -3.08
CA LEU A 39 -13.06 14.33 -2.75
C LEU A 39 -14.42 14.30 -3.45
N SER A 40 -14.45 13.97 -4.74
CA SER A 40 -15.69 13.82 -5.52
C SER A 40 -16.60 12.74 -4.93
N MET A 41 -16.08 11.53 -4.73
CA MET A 41 -16.90 10.40 -4.28
C MET A 41 -17.25 10.46 -2.80
N LEU A 42 -16.25 10.74 -1.94
CA LEU A 42 -16.42 10.57 -0.49
C LEU A 42 -17.00 11.83 0.17
N ARG A 43 -16.54 13.04 -0.26
CA ARG A 43 -17.03 14.32 0.29
C ARG A 43 -18.32 14.76 -0.37
N ASP A 44 -18.36 14.72 -1.71
CA ASP A 44 -19.43 15.34 -2.50
C ASP A 44 -20.51 14.31 -2.92
N GLY A 45 -20.28 13.01 -2.70
CA GLY A 45 -21.21 11.94 -3.07
C GLY A 45 -21.38 11.75 -4.58
N TYR A 46 -20.41 12.26 -5.39
CA TYR A 46 -20.48 12.19 -6.84
C TYR A 46 -19.53 11.14 -7.42
N PHE A 47 -20.09 10.08 -7.97
CA PHE A 47 -19.34 8.93 -8.47
C PHE A 47 -18.94 9.05 -9.96
N GLY A 48 -19.51 10.00 -10.69
CA GLY A 48 -19.13 10.30 -12.07
C GLY A 48 -19.38 9.15 -13.05
N ASP A 49 -18.33 8.41 -13.32
CA ASP A 49 -18.30 7.28 -14.25
C ASP A 49 -18.12 5.97 -13.45
N PRO A 50 -19.22 5.35 -12.95
CA PRO A 50 -19.13 4.13 -12.16
C PRO A 50 -18.83 2.91 -13.06
N PRO A 51 -18.27 1.82 -12.51
CA PRO A 51 -18.09 0.57 -13.26
C PRO A 51 -19.44 -0.05 -13.61
N ASP A 52 -19.49 -0.77 -14.73
CA ASP A 52 -20.69 -1.52 -15.16
C ASP A 52 -21.09 -2.61 -14.13
N SER A 53 -20.12 -3.18 -13.45
CA SER A 53 -20.30 -4.17 -12.39
C SER A 53 -19.16 -4.14 -11.38
N THR A 54 -19.48 -4.42 -10.10
CA THR A 54 -18.53 -4.63 -9.00
C THR A 54 -18.59 -6.05 -8.45
N GLU A 55 -19.34 -6.95 -9.05
CA GLU A 55 -19.55 -8.33 -8.57
C GLU A 55 -18.28 -9.16 -8.61
N ASN A 56 -17.37 -8.85 -9.54
CA ASN A 56 -16.14 -9.57 -9.75
C ASN A 56 -14.93 -8.66 -9.47
N TYR A 57 -14.06 -9.08 -8.56
CA TYR A 57 -12.83 -8.34 -8.21
C TYR A 57 -11.95 -8.03 -9.43
N ARG A 58 -11.84 -8.96 -10.38
CA ARG A 58 -11.05 -8.77 -11.60
C ARG A 58 -11.58 -7.64 -12.47
N ASP A 59 -12.90 -7.55 -12.60
CA ASP A 59 -13.55 -6.49 -13.40
C ASP A 59 -13.36 -5.13 -12.74
N LEU A 60 -13.50 -5.08 -11.41
CA LEU A 60 -13.21 -3.86 -10.64
C LEU A 60 -11.75 -3.40 -10.81
N VAL A 61 -10.78 -4.31 -10.71
CA VAL A 61 -9.36 -3.99 -10.94
C VAL A 61 -9.13 -3.52 -12.37
N GLY A 62 -9.76 -4.17 -13.37
CA GLY A 62 -9.69 -3.76 -14.78
C GLY A 62 -10.22 -2.34 -14.99
N TYR A 63 -11.37 -2.03 -14.42
CA TYR A 63 -11.95 -0.68 -14.45
C TYR A 63 -11.04 0.37 -13.79
N LEU A 64 -10.52 0.11 -12.58
CA LEU A 64 -9.61 1.04 -11.90
C LEU A 64 -8.33 1.27 -12.69
N ASN A 65 -7.77 0.23 -13.30
CA ASN A 65 -6.59 0.35 -14.15
C ASN A 65 -6.87 1.20 -15.39
N GLN A 66 -8.05 1.08 -15.99
CA GLN A 66 -8.46 1.91 -17.14
C GLN A 66 -8.59 3.38 -16.73
N LEU A 67 -9.28 3.67 -15.62
CA LEU A 67 -9.40 5.05 -15.09
C LEU A 67 -8.02 5.68 -14.86
N ASN A 68 -7.12 4.94 -14.22
CA ASN A 68 -5.76 5.40 -13.93
C ASN A 68 -4.99 5.69 -15.24
N ALA A 69 -5.09 4.79 -16.23
CA ALA A 69 -4.41 4.95 -17.52
C ALA A 69 -4.92 6.18 -18.30
N ASP A 70 -6.23 6.39 -18.34
CA ASP A 70 -6.86 7.51 -19.05
C ASP A 70 -6.51 8.85 -18.41
N TRP A 71 -6.53 8.91 -17.08
CA TRP A 71 -6.12 10.12 -16.35
C TRP A 71 -4.64 10.45 -16.57
N VAL A 72 -3.75 9.48 -16.35
CA VAL A 72 -2.30 9.68 -16.55
C VAL A 72 -2.03 10.15 -17.98
N ARG A 73 -2.66 9.54 -18.99
CA ARG A 73 -2.54 9.97 -20.38
C ARG A 73 -3.00 11.41 -20.61
N ALA A 74 -4.11 11.81 -20.01
CA ALA A 74 -4.62 13.18 -20.11
C ALA A 74 -3.65 14.18 -19.46
N TYR A 75 -3.12 13.84 -18.28
CA TYR A 75 -2.22 14.71 -17.51
C TYR A 75 -0.80 14.84 -18.09
N ARG A 76 -0.39 14.00 -19.02
CA ARG A 76 0.87 14.21 -19.76
C ARG A 76 0.95 15.54 -20.49
N ARG A 77 -0.18 16.17 -20.79
CA ARG A 77 -0.27 17.51 -21.41
C ARG A 77 -0.01 18.66 -20.44
N ILE A 78 -0.07 18.41 -19.14
CA ILE A 78 0.06 19.42 -18.09
C ILE A 78 1.53 19.55 -17.70
N SER A 79 2.01 20.78 -17.49
CA SER A 79 3.38 21.01 -17.02
C SER A 79 3.55 20.52 -15.56
N PRO A 80 4.79 20.14 -15.15
CA PRO A 80 5.07 19.82 -13.75
C PRO A 80 4.67 20.93 -12.76
N ALA A 81 4.82 22.21 -13.13
CA ALA A 81 4.46 23.34 -12.29
C ALA A 81 2.94 23.36 -12.00
N VAL A 82 2.11 23.29 -13.05
CA VAL A 82 0.64 23.24 -12.88
C VAL A 82 0.20 22.00 -12.11
N LEU A 83 0.77 20.82 -12.44
CA LEU A 83 0.50 19.58 -11.71
C LEU A 83 0.81 19.72 -10.22
N LEU A 84 1.93 20.34 -9.87
CA LEU A 84 2.36 20.53 -8.49
C LEU A 84 1.41 21.45 -7.71
N ASP A 85 0.98 22.57 -8.31
CA ASP A 85 0.04 23.51 -7.69
C ASP A 85 -1.31 22.82 -7.40
N GLU A 86 -1.84 22.06 -8.38
CA GLU A 86 -3.09 21.30 -8.22
C GLU A 86 -2.96 20.17 -7.18
N LEU A 87 -1.84 19.45 -7.18
CA LEU A 87 -1.58 18.39 -6.21
C LEU A 87 -1.48 18.94 -4.77
N GLU A 88 -0.84 20.09 -4.58
CA GLU A 88 -0.73 20.72 -3.27
C GLU A 88 -2.09 21.26 -2.79
N ARG A 89 -2.86 21.92 -3.65
CA ARG A 89 -4.19 22.42 -3.32
C ARG A 89 -5.14 21.28 -2.96
N SER A 90 -5.29 20.31 -3.85
CA SER A 90 -6.19 19.17 -3.63
C SER A 90 -5.77 18.30 -2.46
N GLY A 91 -4.44 18.17 -2.23
CA GLY A 91 -3.91 17.43 -1.10
C GLY A 91 -4.30 18.04 0.26
N ARG A 92 -4.31 19.36 0.38
CA ARG A 92 -4.79 20.04 1.61
C ARG A 92 -6.28 19.79 1.85
N GLU A 93 -7.11 19.91 0.81
CA GLU A 93 -8.55 19.64 0.90
C GLU A 93 -8.82 18.18 1.25
N TYR A 94 -8.10 17.26 0.62
CA TYR A 94 -8.19 15.83 0.89
C TYR A 94 -7.82 15.49 2.34
N CYS A 95 -6.69 16.01 2.86
CA CYS A 95 -6.29 15.79 4.25
C CYS A 95 -7.33 16.35 5.23
N ALA A 96 -7.81 17.57 5.00
CA ALA A 96 -8.84 18.18 5.84
C ALA A 96 -10.14 17.34 5.86
N TYR A 97 -10.53 16.77 4.73
CA TYR A 97 -11.66 15.87 4.66
C TYR A 97 -11.42 14.59 5.47
N MET A 98 -10.27 13.92 5.28
CA MET A 98 -9.93 12.71 6.03
C MET A 98 -9.88 12.93 7.55
N GLU A 99 -9.36 14.09 7.98
CA GLU A 99 -9.33 14.50 9.39
C GLU A 99 -10.73 14.76 9.97
N SER A 100 -11.72 15.08 9.14
CA SER A 100 -13.10 15.32 9.57
C SER A 100 -13.93 14.06 9.79
N LEU A 101 -13.45 12.90 9.34
CA LEU A 101 -14.18 11.64 9.45
C LEU A 101 -14.16 11.11 10.89
N ASP A 102 -15.31 10.62 11.37
CA ASP A 102 -15.33 9.78 12.57
C ASP A 102 -14.57 8.47 12.30
N PRO A 103 -13.44 8.22 12.99
CA PRO A 103 -12.60 7.06 12.70
C PRO A 103 -13.30 5.72 12.95
N PHE A 104 -14.35 5.67 13.77
CA PHE A 104 -15.07 4.45 14.12
C PHE A 104 -16.38 4.26 13.34
N ALA A 105 -16.84 5.24 12.59
CA ALA A 105 -17.95 5.07 11.67
C ALA A 105 -17.59 4.17 10.49
N THR A 106 -18.59 3.52 9.89
CA THR A 106 -18.41 2.66 8.70
C THR A 106 -17.93 3.48 7.51
N ALA A 107 -16.85 3.03 6.90
CA ALA A 107 -16.31 3.62 5.68
C ALA A 107 -17.18 3.27 4.46
N LEU A 108 -17.18 4.16 3.47
CA LEU A 108 -17.88 3.91 2.21
C LEU A 108 -17.35 2.70 1.45
N PHE A 109 -16.02 2.49 1.51
CA PHE A 109 -15.36 1.35 0.87
C PHE A 109 -14.60 0.52 1.90
N SER A 110 -14.83 -0.79 1.89
CA SER A 110 -14.09 -1.73 2.73
C SER A 110 -12.63 -1.90 2.27
N VAL A 111 -11.80 -2.41 3.17
CA VAL A 111 -10.42 -2.80 2.87
C VAL A 111 -10.40 -4.27 2.41
N ALA A 112 -10.85 -4.49 1.17
CA ALA A 112 -11.09 -5.83 0.62
C ALA A 112 -9.85 -6.73 0.60
N TRP A 113 -8.65 -6.17 0.35
CA TRP A 113 -7.41 -6.95 0.35
C TRP A 113 -7.03 -7.48 1.76
N ALA A 114 -7.60 -6.91 2.82
CA ALA A 114 -7.48 -7.45 4.18
C ALA A 114 -8.61 -8.45 4.52
N GLY A 115 -9.50 -8.75 3.59
CA GLY A 115 -10.62 -9.67 3.76
C GLY A 115 -11.85 -9.07 4.45
N GLU A 116 -11.91 -7.75 4.58
CA GLU A 116 -13.06 -7.07 5.19
C GLU A 116 -14.19 -6.84 4.17
N SER A 117 -15.42 -7.18 4.55
CA SER A 117 -16.64 -6.82 3.80
C SER A 117 -17.12 -5.41 4.16
N GLU A 118 -16.86 -4.96 5.38
CA GLU A 118 -17.10 -3.62 5.90
C GLU A 118 -15.88 -3.19 6.73
N SER A 119 -15.48 -1.92 6.64
CA SER A 119 -14.36 -1.36 7.39
C SER A 119 -14.76 -0.09 8.12
N ALA A 120 -14.12 0.20 9.25
CA ALA A 120 -14.20 1.50 9.88
C ALA A 120 -13.35 2.54 9.13
N ASN A 121 -13.68 3.82 9.25
CA ASN A 121 -12.95 4.90 8.60
C ASN A 121 -11.46 4.95 8.97
N TRP A 122 -11.08 4.57 10.19
CA TRP A 122 -9.66 4.54 10.54
C TRP A 122 -8.85 3.59 9.64
N PHE A 123 -9.44 2.43 9.26
CA PHE A 123 -8.74 1.47 8.40
C PHE A 123 -8.76 1.92 6.93
N HIS A 124 -9.86 2.56 6.50
CA HIS A 124 -9.90 3.23 5.21
C HIS A 124 -8.83 4.32 5.09
N ILE A 125 -8.70 5.21 6.11
CA ILE A 125 -7.66 6.25 6.15
C ILE A 125 -6.26 5.63 6.15
N ALA A 126 -6.05 4.54 6.91
CA ALA A 126 -4.78 3.82 6.93
C ALA A 126 -4.44 3.23 5.54
N ARG A 127 -5.42 2.66 4.82
CA ARG A 127 -5.25 2.21 3.44
C ARG A 127 -4.89 3.36 2.49
N GLU A 128 -5.56 4.50 2.61
CA GLU A 128 -5.23 5.70 1.82
C GLU A 128 -3.81 6.21 2.12
N TYR A 129 -3.37 6.08 3.37
CA TYR A 129 -1.98 6.36 3.73
C TYR A 129 -1.02 5.41 3.03
N THR A 130 -1.30 4.09 2.99
CA THR A 130 -0.42 3.12 2.31
C THR A 130 -0.33 3.41 0.82
N GLU A 131 -1.41 3.81 0.17
CA GLU A 131 -1.47 4.20 -1.23
C GLU A 131 -0.56 5.40 -1.51
N LYS A 132 -0.67 6.45 -0.70
CA LYS A 132 0.19 7.63 -0.83
C LYS A 132 1.65 7.37 -0.47
N TRP A 133 1.90 6.52 0.52
CA TRP A 133 3.24 6.19 0.96
C TRP A 133 4.02 5.45 -0.15
N HIS A 134 3.44 4.37 -0.70
CA HIS A 134 4.18 3.56 -1.67
C HIS A 134 4.42 4.30 -2.99
N HIS A 135 3.46 5.08 -3.48
CA HIS A 135 3.66 5.91 -4.66
C HIS A 135 4.70 7.01 -4.43
N GLN A 136 4.71 7.63 -3.25
CA GLN A 136 5.80 8.55 -2.90
C GLN A 136 7.14 7.85 -2.83
N GLN A 137 7.21 6.60 -2.33
CA GLN A 137 8.45 5.83 -2.26
C GLN A 137 8.95 5.40 -3.66
N GLN A 138 8.04 5.08 -4.57
CA GLN A 138 8.38 4.83 -5.98
C GLN A 138 9.02 6.07 -6.63
N ILE A 139 8.47 7.27 -6.40
CA ILE A 139 9.07 8.54 -6.85
C ILE A 139 10.45 8.73 -6.22
N ARG A 140 10.56 8.58 -4.90
CA ARG A 140 11.82 8.75 -4.17
C ARG A 140 12.91 7.81 -4.65
N ARG A 141 12.54 6.56 -4.90
CA ARG A 141 13.45 5.56 -5.44
C ARG A 141 13.96 5.95 -6.84
N ALA A 142 13.07 6.41 -7.71
CA ALA A 142 13.44 6.83 -9.05
C ALA A 142 14.45 8.00 -9.06
N VAL A 143 14.50 8.80 -7.99
CA VAL A 143 15.39 9.96 -7.84
C VAL A 143 16.45 9.79 -6.73
N ASP A 144 16.67 8.55 -6.27
CA ASP A 144 17.68 8.18 -5.27
C ASP A 144 17.53 8.92 -3.91
N ARG A 145 16.29 9.12 -3.43
CA ARG A 145 15.96 9.84 -2.18
C ARG A 145 15.01 9.06 -1.26
N GLU A 146 15.19 7.75 -1.14
CA GLU A 146 14.28 6.83 -0.41
C GLU A 146 14.34 6.99 1.12
N ALA A 147 15.49 7.36 1.68
CA ALA A 147 15.82 7.21 3.10
C ALA A 147 14.78 7.79 4.09
N LEU A 148 14.17 8.94 3.75
CA LEU A 148 13.23 9.61 4.65
C LEU A 148 12.03 8.73 5.03
N LEU A 149 11.47 8.00 4.07
CA LEU A 149 10.27 7.20 4.30
C LEU A 149 10.52 5.89 5.04
N TYR A 150 11.78 5.48 5.22
CA TYR A 150 12.15 4.34 6.08
C TYR A 150 12.26 4.70 7.57
N SER A 151 12.04 5.96 7.96
CA SER A 151 11.97 6.33 9.38
C SER A 151 10.76 5.70 10.07
N LYS A 152 10.85 5.47 11.38
CA LYS A 152 9.79 4.88 12.21
C LYS A 152 8.45 5.60 12.06
N GLU A 153 8.50 6.93 11.98
CA GLU A 153 7.32 7.80 11.85
C GLU A 153 6.51 7.50 10.58
N PHE A 154 7.20 7.24 9.44
CA PHE A 154 6.53 7.05 8.16
C PHE A 154 6.38 5.59 7.77
N TYR A 155 7.35 4.74 8.09
CA TYR A 155 7.34 3.37 7.60
C TYR A 155 6.50 2.44 8.49
N PHE A 156 6.57 2.61 9.80
CA PHE A 156 5.85 1.72 10.70
C PHE A 156 4.32 1.75 10.48
N PRO A 157 3.64 2.90 10.33
CA PRO A 157 2.21 2.92 10.02
C PRO A 157 1.87 2.25 8.68
N TYR A 158 2.74 2.40 7.68
CA TYR A 158 2.61 1.71 6.41
C TYR A 158 2.69 0.19 6.58
N LEU A 159 3.71 -0.30 7.29
CA LEU A 159 3.89 -1.72 7.55
C LEU A 159 2.76 -2.31 8.38
N ASP A 160 2.39 -1.68 9.49
CA ASP A 160 1.33 -2.20 10.37
C ASP A 160 -0.01 -2.31 9.63
N THR A 161 -0.31 -1.33 8.79
CA THR A 161 -1.50 -1.38 7.93
C THR A 161 -1.43 -2.52 6.94
N SER A 162 -0.32 -2.70 6.23
CA SER A 162 -0.13 -3.75 5.23
C SER A 162 -0.15 -5.16 5.83
N MET A 163 0.47 -5.33 7.01
CA MET A 163 0.49 -6.62 7.73
C MET A 163 -0.90 -7.11 8.14
N ARG A 164 -1.90 -6.24 8.21
CA ARG A 164 -3.30 -6.64 8.48
C ARG A 164 -3.92 -7.49 7.38
N ALA A 165 -3.27 -7.60 6.21
CA ALA A 165 -3.63 -8.57 5.17
C ALA A 165 -3.28 -10.02 5.55
N LEU A 166 -2.33 -10.24 6.47
CA LEU A 166 -1.80 -11.57 6.79
C LEU A 166 -2.89 -12.59 7.18
N PRO A 167 -3.84 -12.31 8.09
CA PRO A 167 -4.86 -13.28 8.46
C PRO A 167 -5.70 -13.74 7.28
N HIS A 168 -6.08 -12.82 6.40
CA HIS A 168 -6.85 -13.13 5.19
C HIS A 168 -6.01 -13.88 4.17
N HIS A 169 -4.80 -13.43 3.91
CA HIS A 169 -3.90 -14.04 2.93
C HIS A 169 -3.53 -15.49 3.30
N TYR A 170 -3.39 -15.77 4.59
CA TYR A 170 -3.10 -17.09 5.13
C TYR A 170 -4.36 -17.96 5.38
N SER A 171 -5.56 -17.46 5.11
CA SER A 171 -6.83 -18.13 5.47
C SER A 171 -6.99 -19.53 4.93
N THR A 172 -6.38 -19.85 3.79
CA THR A 172 -6.40 -21.20 3.18
C THR A 172 -5.36 -22.15 3.73
N LEU A 173 -4.36 -21.65 4.50
CA LEU A 173 -3.31 -22.47 5.10
C LEU A 173 -3.76 -22.93 6.49
N SER A 174 -3.93 -24.25 6.65
CA SER A 174 -4.22 -24.89 7.93
C SER A 174 -2.99 -25.61 8.47
N THR A 175 -2.78 -25.55 9.78
CA THR A 175 -1.64 -26.18 10.46
C THR A 175 -2.02 -26.64 11.86
N ALA A 176 -1.06 -27.09 12.69
CA ALA A 176 -1.31 -27.47 14.07
C ALA A 176 -1.73 -26.24 14.90
N PRO A 177 -2.74 -26.36 15.79
CA PRO A 177 -3.11 -25.28 16.71
C PRO A 177 -1.90 -24.78 17.50
N GLY A 178 -1.79 -23.45 17.64
CA GLY A 178 -0.67 -22.81 18.32
C GLY A 178 0.55 -22.56 17.42
N THR A 179 0.53 -22.99 16.14
CA THR A 179 1.61 -22.64 15.20
C THR A 179 1.75 -21.13 15.11
N CYS A 180 2.97 -20.63 15.29
CA CYS A 180 3.32 -19.22 15.28
C CYS A 180 4.36 -18.91 14.21
N ILE A 181 4.08 -17.89 13.39
CA ILE A 181 5.00 -17.33 12.40
C ILE A 181 5.36 -15.92 12.83
N GLN A 182 6.65 -15.62 12.96
CA GLN A 182 7.15 -14.26 13.18
C GLN A 182 7.59 -13.64 11.86
N PHE A 183 7.11 -12.45 11.58
CA PHE A 183 7.56 -11.61 10.48
C PHE A 183 8.34 -10.44 11.05
N THR A 184 9.63 -10.38 10.75
CA THR A 184 10.53 -9.29 11.15
C THR A 184 10.87 -8.46 9.93
N ILE A 185 10.45 -7.19 9.91
CA ILE A 185 10.91 -6.24 8.92
C ILE A 185 12.08 -5.45 9.52
N GLN A 186 13.25 -5.55 8.87
CA GLN A 186 14.47 -4.88 9.31
C GLN A 186 14.39 -3.36 9.14
N GLY A 187 15.36 -2.65 9.71
CA GLY A 187 15.52 -1.20 9.58
C GLY A 187 14.89 -0.40 10.72
N ALA A 188 15.14 0.91 10.71
CA ALA A 188 14.70 1.82 11.76
C ALA A 188 13.17 1.95 11.86
N GLY A 189 12.49 1.85 10.73
CA GLY A 189 11.03 1.88 10.63
C GLY A 189 10.37 0.51 10.73
N GLY A 190 11.15 -0.57 10.84
CA GLY A 190 10.69 -1.94 10.91
C GLY A 190 10.02 -2.33 12.23
N GLY A 191 9.77 -3.62 12.38
CA GLY A 191 9.12 -4.20 13.56
C GLY A 191 8.88 -5.69 13.41
N ASP A 192 8.24 -6.27 14.43
CA ASP A 192 7.89 -7.68 14.50
C ASP A 192 6.37 -7.83 14.56
N TRP A 193 5.85 -8.78 13.77
CA TRP A 193 4.45 -9.21 13.77
C TRP A 193 4.40 -10.71 13.92
N PHE A 194 3.43 -11.21 14.68
CA PHE A 194 3.24 -12.63 14.94
C PHE A 194 1.88 -13.06 14.43
N LEU A 195 1.86 -14.10 13.61
CA LEU A 195 0.65 -14.70 13.06
C LEU A 195 0.46 -16.08 13.70
N ILE A 196 -0.65 -16.26 14.43
CA ILE A 196 -0.90 -17.44 15.26
C ILE A 196 -2.16 -18.14 14.76
N TRP A 197 -2.05 -19.46 14.52
CA TRP A 197 -3.18 -20.32 14.15
C TRP A 197 -3.91 -20.84 15.40
N ASP A 198 -5.19 -20.50 15.56
CA ASP A 198 -6.01 -20.94 16.70
C ASP A 198 -6.89 -22.17 16.42
N ALA A 199 -6.61 -22.91 15.35
CA ALA A 199 -7.37 -24.04 14.79
C ALA A 199 -8.61 -23.63 13.95
N LYS A 200 -8.95 -22.35 13.89
CA LYS A 200 -10.08 -21.83 13.09
C LYS A 200 -9.64 -20.73 12.13
N LYS A 201 -8.78 -19.85 12.61
CA LYS A 201 -8.28 -18.70 11.84
C LYS A 201 -6.88 -18.31 12.28
N TRP A 202 -6.24 -17.52 11.46
CA TRP A 202 -5.00 -16.85 11.79
C TRP A 202 -5.29 -15.54 12.52
N ASN A 203 -4.55 -15.28 13.60
CA ASN A 203 -4.67 -14.07 14.41
C ASN A 203 -3.35 -13.33 14.40
N LEU A 204 -3.40 -12.04 14.06
CA LEU A 204 -2.23 -11.16 14.01
C LEU A 204 -2.09 -10.43 15.35
N THR A 205 -0.86 -10.40 15.88
CA THR A 205 -0.49 -9.61 17.05
C THR A 205 0.93 -9.07 16.93
N MET A 206 1.25 -8.04 17.69
CA MET A 206 2.62 -7.53 17.86
C MET A 206 3.22 -7.93 19.21
N GLU A 207 2.46 -8.62 20.06
CA GLU A 207 2.97 -9.10 21.34
C GLU A 207 3.95 -10.25 21.11
N PRO A 208 5.18 -10.18 21.68
CA PRO A 208 6.17 -11.24 21.55
C PRO A 208 5.64 -12.59 22.03
N GLN A 209 5.92 -13.65 21.27
CA GLN A 209 5.46 -14.99 21.57
C GLN A 209 6.60 -15.82 22.16
N ALA A 210 6.30 -16.68 23.16
CA ALA A 210 7.29 -17.54 23.81
C ALA A 210 7.82 -18.65 22.89
N HIS A 211 7.03 -19.03 21.86
CA HIS A 211 7.41 -20.03 20.86
C HIS A 211 7.09 -19.52 19.47
N VAL A 212 8.03 -19.71 18.54
CA VAL A 212 7.93 -19.36 17.13
C VAL A 212 8.37 -20.57 16.29
N ASP A 213 7.48 -21.09 15.45
CA ASP A 213 7.78 -22.23 14.55
C ASP A 213 8.60 -21.82 13.33
N THR A 214 8.38 -20.57 12.87
CA THR A 214 9.07 -20.02 11.70
C THR A 214 9.24 -18.52 11.87
N GLN A 215 10.44 -18.02 11.58
CA GLN A 215 10.73 -16.60 11.49
C GLN A 215 11.09 -16.26 10.05
N LEU A 216 10.48 -15.21 9.52
CA LEU A 216 10.82 -14.61 8.24
C LEU A 216 11.37 -13.21 8.50
N ILE A 217 12.61 -12.96 8.08
CA ILE A 217 13.31 -11.68 8.21
C ILE A 217 13.44 -11.06 6.84
N VAL A 218 12.84 -9.88 6.65
CA VAL A 218 12.77 -9.18 5.35
C VAL A 218 13.42 -7.81 5.47
N PRO A 219 14.33 -7.43 4.55
CA PRO A 219 14.88 -6.08 4.51
C PRO A 219 13.79 -5.02 4.28
N GLU A 220 13.94 -3.84 4.90
CA GLU A 220 13.01 -2.72 4.75
C GLU A 220 12.79 -2.32 3.28
N THR A 221 13.84 -2.39 2.47
CA THR A 221 13.79 -2.06 1.05
C THR A 221 13.04 -3.09 0.19
N VAL A 222 12.76 -4.27 0.73
CA VAL A 222 12.10 -5.39 0.04
C VAL A 222 10.64 -5.50 0.41
N ALA A 223 10.30 -5.36 1.69
CA ALA A 223 8.95 -5.62 2.22
C ALA A 223 7.86 -4.83 1.48
N TRP A 224 8.00 -3.50 1.36
CA TRP A 224 6.98 -2.69 0.68
C TRP A 224 6.82 -3.05 -0.80
N ARG A 225 7.88 -3.53 -1.46
CA ARG A 225 7.82 -3.95 -2.86
C ARG A 225 7.09 -5.27 -3.05
N ILE A 226 7.15 -6.18 -2.06
CA ILE A 226 6.32 -7.38 -2.06
C ILE A 226 4.85 -6.98 -2.07
N PHE A 227 4.43 -6.12 -1.14
CA PHE A 227 3.04 -5.72 -0.96
C PHE A 227 2.44 -4.97 -2.16
N THR A 228 3.28 -4.41 -3.03
CA THR A 228 2.88 -3.54 -4.15
C THR A 228 3.30 -4.07 -5.53
N LYS A 229 3.62 -5.35 -5.65
CA LYS A 229 4.15 -5.98 -6.90
C LYS A 229 5.42 -5.31 -7.44
N GLY A 230 6.17 -4.61 -6.61
CA GLY A 230 7.40 -3.89 -7.01
C GLY A 230 8.66 -4.75 -7.04
N ILE A 231 8.55 -6.07 -6.79
CA ILE A 231 9.64 -7.05 -6.84
C ILE A 231 9.07 -8.42 -7.17
N ASP A 232 9.80 -9.20 -7.97
CA ASP A 232 9.44 -10.59 -8.24
C ASP A 232 9.68 -11.48 -7.02
N LYS A 233 8.88 -12.56 -6.89
CA LYS A 233 8.94 -13.50 -5.77
C LYS A 233 10.34 -14.06 -5.54
N LYS A 234 11.03 -14.51 -6.61
CA LYS A 234 12.34 -15.15 -6.48
C LYS A 234 13.40 -14.23 -5.86
N PRO A 235 13.70 -13.02 -6.37
CA PRO A 235 14.63 -12.10 -5.72
C PRO A 235 14.17 -11.65 -4.32
N ALA A 236 12.87 -11.57 -4.05
CA ALA A 236 12.38 -11.28 -2.70
C ALA A 236 12.74 -12.38 -1.70
N ILE A 237 12.59 -13.65 -2.08
CA ILE A 237 13.02 -14.81 -1.27
C ILE A 237 14.54 -14.80 -1.08
N GLU A 238 15.32 -14.63 -2.15
CA GLU A 238 16.79 -14.67 -2.12
C GLU A 238 17.40 -13.56 -1.22
N THR A 239 16.69 -12.46 -1.01
CA THR A 239 17.14 -11.34 -0.15
C THR A 239 16.59 -11.40 1.27
N SER A 240 15.73 -12.36 1.58
CA SER A 240 15.14 -12.56 2.89
C SER A 240 15.76 -13.79 3.58
N GLU A 241 15.64 -13.84 4.90
CA GLU A 241 16.09 -14.99 5.69
C GLU A 241 14.88 -15.72 6.27
N ILE A 242 14.86 -17.06 6.14
CA ILE A 242 13.82 -17.92 6.70
C ILE A 242 14.47 -18.89 7.69
N ILE A 243 14.03 -18.82 8.95
CA ILE A 243 14.46 -19.73 10.03
C ILE A 243 13.26 -20.61 10.40
N GLY A 244 13.39 -21.92 10.24
CA GLY A 244 12.32 -22.89 10.51
C GLY A 244 11.66 -23.46 9.25
N LYS A 245 10.34 -23.57 9.24
CA LYS A 245 9.56 -24.23 8.18
C LYS A 245 9.31 -23.28 7.01
N THR A 246 10.05 -23.40 5.91
CA THR A 246 9.94 -22.56 4.71
C THR A 246 8.49 -22.48 4.18
N ALA A 247 7.75 -23.59 4.19
CA ALA A 247 6.36 -23.63 3.71
C ALA A 247 5.41 -22.69 4.47
N LEU A 248 5.74 -22.32 5.72
CA LEU A 248 4.95 -21.36 6.49
C LEU A 248 5.29 -19.91 6.13
N ALA A 249 6.53 -19.62 5.71
CA ALA A 249 6.97 -18.28 5.33
C ALA A 249 6.64 -17.94 3.87
N GLU A 250 6.63 -18.95 2.98
CA GLU A 250 6.54 -18.77 1.53
C GLU A 250 5.30 -17.99 1.05
N PRO A 251 4.10 -18.17 1.62
CA PRO A 251 2.94 -17.40 1.20
C PRO A 251 3.10 -15.87 1.34
N PHE A 252 3.91 -15.38 2.28
CA PHE A 252 4.18 -13.97 2.47
C PHE A 252 4.64 -13.26 1.19
N PHE A 253 5.41 -13.95 0.36
CA PHE A 253 5.96 -13.38 -0.88
C PHE A 253 4.93 -13.20 -2.01
N ASP A 254 3.73 -13.73 -1.84
CA ASP A 254 2.60 -13.54 -2.75
C ASP A 254 1.55 -12.56 -2.17
N MET A 255 1.80 -12.01 -0.96
CA MET A 255 0.84 -11.12 -0.30
C MET A 255 0.77 -9.76 -0.97
N LEU A 256 -0.44 -9.34 -1.28
CA LEU A 256 -0.72 -7.99 -1.77
C LEU A 256 -1.52 -7.21 -0.73
N ALA A 257 -1.16 -5.95 -0.52
CA ALA A 257 -1.85 -5.01 0.35
C ALA A 257 -2.19 -3.70 -0.39
N VAL A 258 -2.53 -3.83 -1.66
CA VAL A 258 -2.99 -2.76 -2.54
C VAL A 258 -4.10 -3.26 -3.45
N MET A 259 -4.88 -2.35 -4.02
CA MET A 259 -5.83 -2.66 -5.08
C MET A 259 -5.07 -2.77 -6.41
N ALA A 260 -4.81 -4.00 -6.85
CA ALA A 260 -3.97 -4.22 -8.03
C ALA A 260 -4.35 -5.52 -8.77
#